data_4e41f9e245e4b8397fdf03160efcb47e
#
_entry.id   4e41f9e245e4b8397fdf03160efcb47e
#
_cell.length_a   1.000
_cell.length_b   1.000
_cell.length_c   1.000
_cell.angle_alpha   90.00
_cell.angle_beta   90.00
_cell.angle_gamma   90.00
#
_symmetry.space_group_name_H-M   'P 1'
#
loop_
_entity.id
_entity.type
_entity.pdbx_description
1 polymer ?
#
loop_
_entity_poly.entity_id
_entity_poly.type
_entity_poly.pdbx_seq_one_letter_code
_entity_poly.pdbx_strand_id
1 'polypeptide(L)'
;NITIDCAKPHIIVIGKGRKRRPIPLLAKPVQYLKKYLTEYHPNPGDAEALLFSSKSRGIYTPMSAENVNKMLKKYAKMAHGKCCDVPLDIHAHQFRHAKASHWLENGMNIAQISYLLGHENIQTTMVYLDITTEQEEKALETLEDENQRCVGKKWKSAKGKMELEVFLGLYK
;
A
#
# COMPACT_ATOMS: atom_id res chain seq x y z
N ASN A 1 8.44 16.91 -11.72
CA ASN A 1 9.15 17.87 -10.86
C ASN A 1 9.05 17.42 -9.41
N ILE A 2 10.11 17.65 -8.64
CA ILE A 2 10.20 17.31 -7.22
C ILE A 2 10.48 18.60 -6.43
N THR A 3 9.79 18.77 -5.29
CA THR A 3 10.00 19.89 -4.37
C THR A 3 10.18 19.31 -2.98
N ILE A 4 11.41 19.35 -2.45
CA ILE A 4 11.78 18.73 -1.17
C ILE A 4 12.19 19.74 -0.09
N ASP A 5 12.60 20.94 -0.49
CA ASP A 5 13.05 21.99 0.42
C ASP A 5 11.95 23.03 0.70
N CYS A 6 10.78 22.52 1.12
CA CYS A 6 9.62 23.32 1.48
C CYS A 6 8.87 22.71 2.66
N ALA A 7 7.92 23.48 3.23
CA ALA A 7 7.10 23.04 4.36
C ALA A 7 6.25 21.78 4.05
N LYS A 8 5.90 21.56 2.78
CA LYS A 8 5.11 20.38 2.32
C LYS A 8 5.82 19.74 1.14
N PRO A 9 6.83 18.90 1.37
CA PRO A 9 7.55 18.20 0.30
C PRO A 9 6.61 17.35 -0.54
N HIS A 10 6.75 17.44 -1.86
CA HIS A 10 5.90 16.71 -2.78
C HIS A 10 6.59 16.44 -4.12
N ILE A 11 6.08 15.47 -4.83
CA ILE A 11 6.46 15.16 -6.21
C ILE A 11 5.26 15.36 -7.13
N ILE A 12 5.46 16.03 -8.25
CA ILE A 12 4.41 16.18 -9.27
C ILE A 12 4.57 15.05 -10.27
N VAL A 13 3.59 14.16 -10.30
CA VAL A 13 3.52 13.07 -11.26
C VAL A 13 2.57 13.44 -12.40
N ILE A 14 3.03 13.19 -13.63
CA ILE A 14 2.22 13.38 -14.84
C ILE A 14 1.69 12.00 -15.23
N GLY A 15 0.39 11.82 -15.13
CA GLY A 15 -0.31 10.59 -15.48
C GLY A 15 -0.80 10.56 -16.93
N LYS A 16 -1.62 9.57 -17.26
CA LYS A 16 -2.32 9.46 -18.54
C LYS A 16 -3.14 10.73 -18.80
N GLY A 17 -3.20 11.19 -20.05
CA GLY A 17 -3.89 12.42 -20.41
C GLY A 17 -3.19 13.70 -19.92
N ARG A 18 -1.88 13.64 -19.59
CA ARG A 18 -1.09 14.77 -19.06
C ARG A 18 -1.64 15.38 -17.76
N LYS A 19 -2.49 14.67 -17.03
CA LYS A 19 -3.01 15.13 -15.74
C LYS A 19 -1.90 15.17 -14.71
N ARG A 20 -1.67 16.34 -14.13
CA ARG A 20 -0.68 16.56 -13.06
C ARG A 20 -1.31 16.30 -11.71
N ARG A 21 -0.66 15.54 -10.85
CA ARG A 21 -1.07 15.36 -9.47
C ARG A 21 0.12 15.50 -8.52
N PRO A 22 0.00 16.29 -7.46
CA PRO A 22 0.98 16.34 -6.40
C PRO A 22 0.82 15.13 -5.49
N ILE A 23 1.90 14.43 -5.22
CA ILE A 23 1.96 13.35 -4.25
C ILE A 23 2.83 13.82 -3.09
N PRO A 24 2.28 13.92 -1.86
CA PRO A 24 3.04 14.35 -0.70
C PRO A 24 4.13 13.32 -0.37
N LEU A 25 5.27 13.80 0.07
CA LEU A 25 6.39 12.99 0.51
C LEU A 25 6.51 13.04 2.02
N LEU A 26 6.61 11.88 2.64
CA LEU A 26 6.91 11.74 4.07
C LEU A 26 8.40 12.00 4.33
N ALA A 27 8.76 12.22 5.60
CA ALA A 27 10.13 12.57 6.00
C ALA A 27 11.17 11.55 5.53
N LYS A 28 10.87 10.24 5.65
CA LYS A 28 11.81 9.18 5.27
C LYS A 28 12.14 9.14 3.76
N PRO A 29 11.19 9.16 2.83
CA PRO A 29 11.44 9.34 1.40
C PRO A 29 12.24 10.60 1.09
N VAL A 30 11.95 11.73 1.75
CA VAL A 30 12.70 12.99 1.56
C VAL A 30 14.16 12.82 1.94
N GLN A 31 14.47 12.17 3.07
CA GLN A 31 15.85 11.89 3.49
C GLN A 31 16.60 11.06 2.44
N TYR A 32 15.98 9.98 1.93
CA TYR A 32 16.59 9.15 0.89
C TYR A 32 16.82 9.93 -0.41
N LEU A 33 15.85 10.76 -0.81
CA LEU A 33 15.98 11.58 -2.01
C LEU A 33 17.12 12.62 -1.86
N LYS A 34 17.21 13.28 -0.71
CA LYS A 34 18.32 14.22 -0.43
C LYS A 34 19.67 13.52 -0.50
N LYS A 35 19.79 12.36 0.14
CA LYS A 35 21.01 11.54 0.07
C LYS A 35 21.34 11.14 -1.37
N TYR A 36 20.36 10.68 -2.13
CA TYR A 36 20.55 10.33 -3.54
C TYR A 36 21.01 11.52 -4.38
N LEU A 37 20.37 12.67 -4.23
CA LEU A 37 20.72 13.89 -4.97
C LEU A 37 22.13 14.37 -4.65
N THR A 38 22.57 14.26 -3.39
CA THR A 38 23.89 14.73 -2.95
C THR A 38 25.01 13.77 -3.33
N GLU A 39 24.80 12.45 -3.19
CA GLU A 39 25.88 11.46 -3.29
C GLU A 39 25.95 10.78 -4.68
N TYR A 40 24.81 10.64 -5.37
CA TYR A 40 24.70 9.77 -6.54
C TYR A 40 24.15 10.44 -7.79
N HIS A 41 23.45 11.57 -7.66
CA HIS A 41 22.88 12.25 -8.82
C HIS A 41 23.99 12.91 -9.64
N PRO A 42 24.08 12.68 -10.96
CA PRO A 42 25.18 13.22 -11.79
C PRO A 42 25.19 14.74 -11.87
N ASN A 43 24.01 15.38 -11.80
CA ASN A 43 23.86 16.83 -11.92
C ASN A 43 22.87 17.35 -10.85
N PRO A 44 23.26 17.40 -9.57
CA PRO A 44 22.34 17.71 -8.48
C PRO A 44 21.78 19.14 -8.48
N GLY A 45 22.46 20.08 -9.15
CA GLY A 45 22.03 21.48 -9.25
C GLY A 45 21.21 21.83 -10.48
N ASP A 46 21.02 20.90 -11.41
CA ASP A 46 20.28 21.14 -12.64
C ASP A 46 18.79 20.74 -12.47
N ALA A 47 17.91 21.74 -12.49
CA ALA A 47 16.46 21.54 -12.35
C ALA A 47 15.82 20.81 -13.54
N GLU A 48 16.46 20.81 -14.69
CA GLU A 48 16.00 20.11 -15.88
C GLU A 48 16.58 18.69 -16.00
N ALA A 49 17.53 18.33 -15.16
CA ALA A 49 18.12 17.00 -15.16
C ALA A 49 17.09 15.91 -14.79
N LEU A 50 17.27 14.75 -15.39
CA LEU A 50 16.44 13.58 -15.10
C LEU A 50 16.67 13.12 -13.67
N LEU A 51 15.62 13.07 -12.85
CA LEU A 51 15.72 12.61 -11.46
C LEU A 51 16.34 11.21 -11.38
N PHE A 52 15.88 10.28 -12.21
CA PHE A 52 16.46 8.94 -12.31
C PHE A 52 16.92 8.71 -13.75
N SER A 53 18.19 8.46 -13.90
CA SER A 53 18.81 8.24 -15.19
C SER A 53 19.61 6.93 -15.22
N SER A 54 19.75 6.36 -16.40
CA SER A 54 20.70 5.28 -16.67
C SER A 54 21.80 5.80 -17.60
N LYS A 55 23.05 5.43 -17.33
CA LYS A 55 24.18 5.79 -18.18
C LYS A 55 24.45 4.66 -19.17
N SER A 56 24.39 4.96 -20.46
CA SER A 56 24.75 4.04 -21.53
C SER A 56 25.67 4.75 -22.50
N ARG A 57 26.84 4.18 -22.80
CA ARG A 57 27.85 4.74 -23.70
C ARG A 57 28.18 6.22 -23.44
N GLY A 58 28.24 6.60 -22.16
CA GLY A 58 28.53 7.98 -21.74
C GLY A 58 27.33 8.93 -21.72
N ILE A 59 26.18 8.55 -22.25
CA ILE A 59 24.97 9.37 -22.34
C ILE A 59 24.01 8.99 -21.21
N TYR A 60 23.44 10.00 -20.52
CA TYR A 60 22.39 9.81 -19.53
C TYR A 60 21.02 9.83 -20.23
N THR A 61 20.26 8.76 -20.03
CA THR A 61 18.91 8.58 -20.57
C THR A 61 17.91 8.32 -19.43
N PRO A 62 16.62 8.60 -19.63
CA PRO A 62 15.60 8.25 -18.62
C PRO A 62 15.68 6.77 -18.25
N MET A 63 15.61 6.47 -16.94
CA MET A 63 15.58 5.09 -16.48
C MET A 63 14.29 4.42 -16.96
N SER A 64 14.39 3.33 -17.70
CA SER A 64 13.26 2.58 -18.20
C SER A 64 12.62 1.71 -17.10
N ALA A 65 11.32 1.44 -17.22
CA ALA A 65 10.62 0.52 -16.33
C ALA A 65 11.24 -0.89 -16.34
N GLU A 66 11.76 -1.31 -17.48
CA GLU A 66 12.45 -2.59 -17.63
C GLU A 66 13.75 -2.64 -16.79
N ASN A 67 14.54 -1.56 -16.80
CA ASN A 67 15.75 -1.47 -15.97
C ASN A 67 15.42 -1.50 -14.49
N VAL A 68 14.35 -0.83 -14.06
CA VAL A 68 13.86 -0.89 -12.69
C VAL A 68 13.48 -2.33 -12.31
N ASN A 69 12.71 -3.02 -13.15
CA ASN A 69 12.31 -4.39 -12.90
C ASN A 69 13.51 -5.38 -12.88
N LYS A 70 14.48 -5.21 -13.77
CA LYS A 70 15.74 -6.00 -13.74
C LYS A 70 16.48 -5.80 -12.41
N MET A 71 16.55 -4.57 -11.93
CA MET A 71 17.19 -4.25 -10.65
C MET A 71 16.41 -4.87 -9.47
N LEU A 72 15.08 -4.78 -9.46
CA LEU A 72 14.24 -5.38 -8.44
C LEU A 72 14.41 -6.91 -8.39
N LYS A 73 14.40 -7.59 -9.54
CA LYS A 73 14.64 -9.04 -9.62
C LYS A 73 16.04 -9.42 -9.11
N LYS A 74 17.07 -8.62 -9.40
CA LYS A 74 18.42 -8.84 -8.87
C LYS A 74 18.41 -8.79 -7.33
N TYR A 75 17.81 -7.77 -6.73
CA TYR A 75 17.74 -7.64 -5.27
C TYR A 75 16.83 -8.69 -4.63
N ALA A 76 15.73 -9.06 -5.27
CA ALA A 76 14.86 -10.15 -4.82
C ALA A 76 15.64 -11.48 -4.72
N LYS A 77 16.44 -11.80 -5.74
CA LYS A 77 17.29 -13.00 -5.74
C LYS A 77 18.33 -13.00 -4.61
N MET A 78 18.94 -11.83 -4.36
CA MET A 78 19.89 -11.68 -3.23
C MET A 78 19.20 -11.81 -1.87
N ALA A 79 17.98 -11.26 -1.74
CA ALA A 79 17.20 -11.35 -0.51
C ALA A 79 16.66 -12.76 -0.28
N HIS A 80 16.20 -13.44 -1.33
CA HIS A 80 15.74 -14.83 -1.26
C HIS A 80 16.85 -15.79 -0.73
N GLY A 81 18.10 -15.53 -1.07
CA GLY A 81 19.23 -16.29 -0.53
C GLY A 81 19.42 -16.12 0.99
N LYS A 82 18.80 -15.10 1.61
CA LYS A 82 18.80 -14.86 3.07
C LYS A 82 17.47 -15.24 3.72
N CYS A 83 16.37 -15.13 3.00
CA CYS A 83 15.02 -15.41 3.45
C CYS A 83 14.23 -15.98 2.26
N CYS A 84 13.90 -17.26 2.33
CA CYS A 84 13.22 -17.99 1.25
C CYS A 84 11.79 -17.52 0.99
N ASP A 85 11.17 -16.78 1.91
CA ASP A 85 9.83 -16.21 1.75
C ASP A 85 9.80 -15.03 0.76
N VAL A 86 10.96 -14.47 0.41
CA VAL A 86 11.03 -13.39 -0.59
C VAL A 86 10.79 -13.96 -1.98
N PRO A 87 9.76 -13.51 -2.71
CA PRO A 87 9.48 -13.98 -4.07
C PRO A 87 10.62 -13.64 -5.02
N LEU A 88 10.96 -14.57 -5.92
CA LEU A 88 12.01 -14.35 -6.93
C LEU A 88 11.54 -13.46 -8.09
N ASP A 89 10.26 -13.49 -8.43
CA ASP A 89 9.69 -12.70 -9.51
C ASP A 89 8.98 -11.46 -8.96
N ILE A 90 9.79 -10.47 -8.59
CA ILE A 90 9.31 -9.17 -8.09
C ILE A 90 9.39 -8.12 -9.19
N HIS A 91 8.32 -7.32 -9.33
CA HIS A 91 8.26 -6.19 -10.24
C HIS A 91 7.57 -4.98 -9.58
N ALA A 92 7.80 -3.79 -10.13
CA ALA A 92 7.40 -2.52 -9.52
C ALA A 92 5.88 -2.43 -9.22
N HIS A 93 5.04 -3.09 -10.03
CA HIS A 93 3.59 -3.04 -9.86
C HIS A 93 3.12 -3.76 -8.59
N GLN A 94 3.81 -4.82 -8.15
CA GLN A 94 3.50 -5.51 -6.90
C GLN A 94 3.69 -4.62 -5.67
N PHE A 95 4.72 -3.75 -5.66
CA PHE A 95 4.88 -2.77 -4.57
C PHE A 95 3.73 -1.77 -4.52
N ARG A 96 3.20 -1.41 -5.69
CA ARG A 96 2.04 -0.54 -5.78
C ARG A 96 0.80 -1.21 -5.20
N HIS A 97 0.56 -2.48 -5.53
CA HIS A 97 -0.55 -3.27 -4.97
C HIS A 97 -0.39 -3.42 -3.46
N ALA A 98 0.75 -3.91 -2.99
CA ALA A 98 1.02 -4.06 -1.56
C ALA A 98 0.82 -2.75 -0.78
N LYS A 99 1.24 -1.61 -1.36
CA LYS A 99 1.03 -0.32 -0.69
C LYS A 99 -0.44 0.10 -0.67
N ALA A 100 -1.20 -0.19 -1.70
CA ALA A 100 -2.63 0.08 -1.74
C ALA A 100 -3.39 -0.72 -0.67
N SER A 101 -3.11 -2.02 -0.55
CA SER A 101 -3.67 -2.88 0.51
C SER A 101 -3.32 -2.36 1.91
N HIS A 102 -2.06 -2.04 2.18
CA HIS A 102 -1.65 -1.45 3.47
C HIS A 102 -2.34 -0.12 3.78
N TRP A 103 -2.60 0.72 2.80
CA TRP A 103 -3.35 1.96 3.03
C TRP A 103 -4.79 1.69 3.41
N LEU A 104 -5.41 0.71 2.76
CA LEU A 104 -6.78 0.30 3.05
C LEU A 104 -6.90 -0.33 4.44
N GLU A 105 -6.01 -1.26 4.79
CA GLU A 105 -5.89 -1.87 6.12
C GLU A 105 -5.70 -0.83 7.24
N ASN A 106 -4.98 0.26 6.94
CA ASN A 106 -4.81 1.39 7.86
C ASN A 106 -5.97 2.40 7.84
N GLY A 107 -7.11 2.06 7.24
CA GLY A 107 -8.33 2.86 7.24
C GLY A 107 -8.33 4.05 6.28
N MET A 108 -7.41 4.09 5.29
CA MET A 108 -7.43 5.15 4.29
C MET A 108 -8.63 4.95 3.35
N ASN A 109 -9.36 6.03 3.08
CA ASN A 109 -10.50 6.00 2.17
C ASN A 109 -10.11 5.59 0.76
N ILE A 110 -10.92 4.72 0.12
CA ILE A 110 -10.69 4.18 -1.22
C ILE A 110 -10.53 5.28 -2.30
N ALA A 111 -11.25 6.39 -2.16
CA ALA A 111 -11.12 7.53 -3.08
C ALA A 111 -9.75 8.21 -2.95
N GLN A 112 -9.19 8.31 -1.74
CA GLN A 112 -7.85 8.82 -1.51
C GLN A 112 -6.78 7.89 -2.10
N ILE A 113 -6.95 6.57 -1.92
CA ILE A 113 -6.07 5.55 -2.52
C ILE A 113 -6.12 5.67 -4.04
N SER A 114 -7.30 5.73 -4.63
CA SER A 114 -7.49 5.90 -6.07
C SER A 114 -6.79 7.16 -6.60
N TYR A 115 -6.93 8.29 -5.91
CA TYR A 115 -6.24 9.53 -6.24
C TYR A 115 -4.71 9.38 -6.19
N LEU A 116 -4.16 8.81 -5.10
CA LEU A 116 -2.71 8.62 -4.93
C LEU A 116 -2.14 7.66 -5.99
N LEU A 117 -2.87 6.62 -6.33
CA LEU A 117 -2.51 5.69 -7.39
C LEU A 117 -2.71 6.29 -8.79
N GLY A 118 -3.58 7.29 -8.94
CA GLY A 118 -3.93 7.92 -10.21
C GLY A 118 -4.77 7.03 -11.11
N HIS A 119 -5.68 6.28 -10.51
CA HIS A 119 -6.70 5.57 -11.25
C HIS A 119 -7.74 6.57 -11.75
N GLU A 120 -8.04 6.55 -13.04
CA GLU A 120 -9.10 7.38 -13.63
C GLU A 120 -10.48 6.86 -13.23
N ASN A 121 -10.61 5.55 -13.05
CA ASN A 121 -11.82 4.89 -12.59
C ASN A 121 -11.57 4.27 -11.22
N ILE A 122 -12.43 4.61 -10.26
CA ILE A 122 -12.37 4.09 -8.89
C ILE A 122 -12.59 2.56 -8.85
N GLN A 123 -13.30 2.00 -9.84
CA GLN A 123 -13.52 0.56 -9.99
C GLN A 123 -12.19 -0.23 -9.98
N THR A 124 -11.13 0.32 -10.56
CA THR A 124 -9.81 -0.32 -10.53
C THR A 124 -9.17 -0.34 -9.14
N THR A 125 -9.71 0.40 -8.20
CA THR A 125 -9.26 0.44 -6.80
C THR A 125 -10.15 -0.44 -5.92
N MET A 126 -11.38 -0.72 -6.35
CA MET A 126 -12.33 -1.58 -5.61
C MET A 126 -11.81 -3.02 -5.43
N VAL A 127 -10.96 -3.49 -6.33
CA VAL A 127 -10.30 -4.82 -6.22
C VAL A 127 -9.57 -5.00 -4.87
N TYR A 128 -9.12 -3.91 -4.24
CA TYR A 128 -8.48 -4.00 -2.93
C TYR A 128 -9.48 -4.19 -1.78
N LEU A 129 -10.74 -3.79 -1.94
CA LEU A 129 -11.80 -4.05 -0.97
C LEU A 129 -12.13 -5.54 -0.89
N ASP A 130 -12.22 -6.21 -2.03
CA ASP A 130 -12.53 -7.64 -2.08
C ASP A 130 -11.49 -8.46 -1.28
N ILE A 131 -10.20 -8.10 -1.37
CA ILE A 131 -9.12 -8.76 -0.64
C ILE A 131 -9.26 -8.57 0.87
N THR A 132 -9.64 -7.37 1.32
CA THR A 132 -9.82 -7.07 2.76
C THR A 132 -11.04 -7.78 3.32
N THR A 133 -12.12 -7.83 2.58
CA THR A 133 -13.37 -8.50 2.98
C THR A 133 -13.16 -9.99 3.21
N GLU A 134 -12.42 -10.66 2.32
CA GLU A 134 -12.06 -12.07 2.50
C GLU A 134 -11.20 -12.34 3.76
N GLN A 135 -10.32 -11.41 4.10
CA GLN A 135 -9.50 -11.50 5.32
C GLN A 135 -10.34 -11.25 6.57
N GLU A 136 -11.29 -10.33 6.52
CA GLU A 136 -12.24 -10.04 7.60
C GLU A 136 -13.19 -11.22 7.82
N GLU A 137 -13.71 -11.84 6.75
CA GLU A 137 -14.53 -13.04 6.85
C GLU A 137 -13.78 -14.20 7.52
N LYS A 138 -12.54 -14.48 7.12
CA LYS A 138 -11.71 -15.50 7.76
C LYS A 138 -11.41 -15.21 9.23
N ALA A 139 -11.21 -13.92 9.57
CA ALA A 139 -11.00 -13.51 10.96
C ALA A 139 -12.28 -13.69 11.79
N LEU A 140 -13.46 -13.40 11.23
CA LEU A 140 -14.75 -13.63 11.86
C LEU A 140 -15.04 -15.13 12.04
N GLU A 141 -14.75 -15.96 11.06
CA GLU A 141 -14.86 -17.42 11.16
C GLU A 141 -14.02 -17.98 12.31
N THR A 142 -12.79 -17.49 12.48
CA THR A 142 -11.91 -17.90 13.59
C THR A 142 -12.47 -17.48 14.97
N LEU A 143 -13.11 -16.31 15.04
CA LEU A 143 -13.75 -15.83 16.27
C LEU A 143 -15.02 -16.62 16.62
N GLU A 144 -15.78 -17.04 15.61
CA GLU A 144 -16.96 -17.89 15.83
C GLU A 144 -16.58 -19.27 16.38
N ASP A 145 -15.51 -19.87 15.87
CA ASP A 145 -15.00 -21.16 16.35
C ASP A 145 -14.49 -21.11 17.79
N GLU A 146 -13.84 -20.01 18.20
CA GLU A 146 -13.40 -19.82 19.59
C GLU A 146 -14.57 -19.54 20.54
N ASN A 147 -15.55 -18.75 20.14
CA ASN A 147 -16.72 -18.46 20.96
C ASN A 147 -17.66 -19.66 21.14
N GLN A 148 -17.75 -20.55 20.17
CA GLN A 148 -18.53 -21.78 20.29
C GLN A 148 -17.95 -22.78 21.31
N ARG A 149 -16.64 -22.72 21.56
CA ARG A 149 -15.95 -23.60 22.52
C ARG A 149 -16.08 -23.17 23.98
N CYS A 150 -16.35 -21.87 24.25
CA CYS A 150 -16.27 -21.33 25.63
C CYS A 150 -17.58 -20.86 26.25
N VAL A 151 -18.68 -20.73 25.53
CA VAL A 151 -19.93 -20.22 26.12
C VAL A 151 -20.99 -21.32 26.17
N GLY A 152 -21.11 -21.95 27.34
CA GLY A 152 -22.33 -22.74 27.66
C GLY A 152 -23.55 -21.87 27.40
N LYS A 153 -24.47 -22.36 26.54
CA LYS A 153 -25.68 -21.64 26.08
C LYS A 153 -26.53 -21.21 27.29
N LYS A 154 -26.18 -20.08 27.92
CA LYS A 154 -26.83 -19.53 29.12
C LYS A 154 -28.33 -19.35 28.95
N TRP A 155 -28.82 -19.07 27.74
CA TRP A 155 -30.26 -18.95 27.43
C TRP A 155 -31.03 -20.27 27.43
N LYS A 156 -30.36 -21.43 27.51
CA LYS A 156 -31.01 -22.74 27.65
C LYS A 156 -31.36 -23.07 29.12
N SER A 157 -30.82 -22.30 30.08
CA SER A 157 -31.25 -22.41 31.47
C SER A 157 -32.58 -21.69 31.67
N ALA A 158 -33.46 -22.21 32.51
CA ALA A 158 -34.76 -21.59 32.81
C ALA A 158 -34.61 -20.13 33.28
N LYS A 159 -33.54 -19.82 34.01
CA LYS A 159 -33.23 -18.47 34.51
C LYS A 159 -32.79 -17.53 33.36
N GLY A 160 -31.93 -17.99 32.42
CA GLY A 160 -31.49 -17.19 31.30
C GLY A 160 -32.60 -16.92 30.27
N LYS A 161 -33.57 -17.84 30.16
CA LYS A 161 -34.73 -17.64 29.29
C LYS A 161 -35.66 -16.56 29.86
N MET A 162 -35.88 -16.56 31.17
CA MET A 162 -36.69 -15.55 31.90
C MET A 162 -36.04 -14.15 31.83
N GLU A 163 -34.71 -14.06 31.99
CA GLU A 163 -33.98 -12.79 31.87
C GLU A 163 -34.07 -12.22 30.45
N LEU A 164 -34.01 -13.06 29.43
CA LEU A 164 -34.14 -12.65 28.03
C LEU A 164 -35.58 -12.19 27.71
N GLU A 165 -36.60 -12.87 28.21
CA GLU A 165 -38.01 -12.51 28.04
C GLU A 165 -38.34 -11.15 28.68
N VAL A 166 -37.78 -10.88 29.87
CA VAL A 166 -37.87 -9.56 30.52
C VAL A 166 -37.16 -8.48 29.74
N PHE A 167 -35.93 -8.74 29.24
CA PHE A 167 -35.16 -7.79 28.44
C PHE A 167 -35.86 -7.45 27.12
N LEU A 168 -36.52 -8.42 26.49
CA LEU A 168 -37.24 -8.23 25.22
C LEU A 168 -38.67 -7.69 25.43
N GLY A 169 -39.10 -7.42 26.67
CA GLY A 169 -40.45 -6.93 26.98
C GLY A 169 -41.56 -7.92 26.65
N LEU A 170 -41.26 -9.20 26.58
CA LEU A 170 -42.21 -10.28 26.23
C LEU A 170 -42.90 -10.86 27.48
N TYR A 171 -42.57 -10.36 28.66
CA TYR A 171 -43.20 -10.80 29.94
C TYR A 171 -44.53 -10.05 30.08
N LYS A 172 -45.63 -10.76 30.09
CA LYS A 172 -46.97 -10.28 30.48
C LYS A 172 -47.22 -10.55 31.96
#